data_64df9ed038b52c865be9fa88101c5b8b
#
_entry.id   64df9ed038b52c865be9fa88101c5b8b
#
_cell.length_a   1.000
_cell.length_b   1.000
_cell.length_c   1.000
_cell.angle_alpha   90.00
_cell.angle_beta   90.00
_cell.angle_gamma   90.00
#
_symmetry.space_group_name_H-M   'P 1'
#
loop_
_entity.id
_entity.type
_entity.pdbx_description
1 polymer ?
#
loop_
_entity_poly.entity_id
_entity_poly.type
_entity_poly.pdbx_seq_one_letter_code
_entity_poly.pdbx_strand_id
1 'polypeptide(L)'
;LGEVDENYQPHKIMVPFVFEGTYTVKSIVAAGEYKINDTIAVLTDAEGNDHNVTMVQKWPVKKPVLAYKSKPRPFKLLETGVRTIDTANPICEGGTGFIPGPFGTGKTVLQHAISKQAEADIVIIAACGERANEVVETFTEFPELEDPHTGRKLMERTIIIANTSNMPVASREASVYTSMAIAEYYRSMGLRVLLMA
;
A
#
# COMPACT_ATOMS: atom_id res chain seq x y z
N LEU A 1 -2.62 -17.44 -5.97
CA LEU A 1 -2.68 -18.80 -5.42
C LEU A 1 -3.93 -19.03 -4.57
N GLY A 2 -4.39 -18.06 -3.87
CA GLY A 2 -5.58 -18.09 -3.03
C GLY A 2 -5.85 -16.72 -2.41
N GLU A 3 -6.82 -16.65 -1.53
CA GLU A 3 -7.15 -15.44 -0.78
C GLU A 3 -7.54 -15.80 0.66
N VAL A 4 -7.32 -14.86 1.57
CA VAL A 4 -7.65 -14.96 2.98
C VAL A 4 -8.53 -13.75 3.31
N ASP A 5 -9.64 -13.98 3.98
CA ASP A 5 -10.45 -12.90 4.50
C ASP A 5 -9.72 -12.23 5.65
N GLU A 6 -9.20 -11.04 5.41
CA GLU A 6 -8.47 -10.25 6.39
C GLU A 6 -9.13 -8.88 6.52
N ASN A 7 -9.73 -8.62 7.66
CA ASN A 7 -10.44 -7.38 7.97
C ASN A 7 -11.48 -6.99 6.92
N TYR A 8 -11.14 -5.97 6.13
CA TYR A 8 -12.03 -5.27 5.23
C TYR A 8 -11.89 -5.73 3.77
N GLN A 9 -10.71 -6.20 3.38
CA GLN A 9 -10.39 -6.59 2.00
C GLN A 9 -9.86 -8.03 1.95
N PRO A 10 -10.24 -8.83 0.93
CA PRO A 10 -9.64 -10.13 0.74
C PRO A 10 -8.16 -9.99 0.42
N HIS A 11 -7.33 -10.58 1.26
CA HIS A 11 -5.88 -10.59 1.08
C HIS A 11 -5.48 -11.70 0.11
N LYS A 12 -4.96 -11.33 -1.06
CA LYS A 12 -4.56 -12.30 -2.08
C LYS A 12 -3.19 -12.86 -1.80
N ILE A 13 -3.08 -14.18 -1.79
CA ILE A 13 -1.82 -14.88 -1.67
C ILE A 13 -1.16 -14.93 -3.05
N MET A 14 -0.13 -14.11 -3.23
CA MET A 14 0.62 -14.00 -4.49
C MET A 14 1.78 -14.99 -4.53
N VAL A 15 2.22 -15.32 -5.73
CA VAL A 15 3.50 -16.03 -5.93
C VAL A 15 4.64 -15.12 -5.49
N PRO A 16 5.57 -15.58 -4.63
CA PRO A 16 6.69 -14.77 -4.17
C PRO A 16 7.57 -14.24 -5.30
N PHE A 17 8.08 -13.01 -5.16
CA PHE A 17 8.94 -12.35 -6.16
C PHE A 17 10.25 -13.05 -6.48
N VAL A 18 10.67 -13.98 -5.65
CA VAL A 18 11.89 -14.79 -5.92
C VAL A 18 11.73 -15.75 -7.09
N PHE A 19 10.48 -16.00 -7.49
CA PHE A 19 10.19 -16.87 -8.63
C PHE A 19 10.13 -16.04 -9.91
N GLU A 20 11.21 -16.05 -10.68
CA GLU A 20 11.31 -15.38 -11.97
C GLU A 20 11.05 -16.40 -13.09
N GLY A 21 10.27 -16.01 -14.10
CA GLY A 21 9.98 -16.88 -15.25
C GLY A 21 8.62 -17.59 -15.16
N THR A 22 8.53 -18.76 -15.79
CA THR A 22 7.29 -19.54 -15.88
C THR A 22 7.40 -20.80 -15.02
N TYR A 23 6.43 -21.00 -14.15
CA TYR A 23 6.31 -22.17 -13.29
C TYR A 23 4.99 -22.87 -13.53
N THR A 24 5.00 -24.19 -13.38
CA THR A 24 3.77 -25.01 -13.42
C THR A 24 3.32 -25.29 -11.99
N VAL A 25 2.04 -25.10 -11.72
CA VAL A 25 1.47 -25.43 -10.42
C VAL A 25 1.31 -26.94 -10.32
N LYS A 26 2.09 -27.58 -9.45
CA LYS A 26 2.03 -29.02 -9.18
C LYS A 26 0.89 -29.37 -8.23
N SER A 27 0.76 -28.62 -7.17
CA SER A 27 -0.31 -28.80 -6.18
C SER A 27 -0.63 -27.49 -5.46
N ILE A 28 -1.88 -27.33 -5.06
CA ILE A 28 -2.37 -26.29 -4.16
C ILE A 28 -3.19 -27.00 -3.08
N VAL A 29 -3.07 -26.57 -1.83
CA VAL A 29 -3.86 -27.07 -0.72
C VAL A 29 -5.34 -26.68 -0.88
N ALA A 30 -6.25 -27.51 -0.34
CA ALA A 30 -7.67 -27.17 -0.30
C ALA A 30 -7.96 -26.01 0.65
N ALA A 31 -9.13 -25.41 0.56
CA ALA A 31 -9.56 -24.39 1.51
C ALA A 31 -9.59 -24.97 2.94
N GLY A 32 -9.01 -24.22 3.90
CA GLY A 32 -8.86 -24.66 5.28
C GLY A 32 -8.05 -23.65 6.10
N GLU A 33 -7.77 -24.00 7.33
CA GLU A 33 -6.96 -23.21 8.25
C GLU A 33 -5.48 -23.63 8.16
N TYR A 34 -4.61 -22.68 7.87
CA TYR A 34 -3.17 -22.89 7.72
C TYR A 34 -2.38 -21.83 8.47
N LYS A 35 -1.21 -22.21 8.94
CA LYS A 35 -0.23 -21.24 9.48
C LYS A 35 0.49 -20.55 8.32
N ILE A 36 0.94 -19.32 8.55
CA ILE A 36 1.64 -18.51 7.53
C ILE A 36 2.88 -19.19 6.93
N ASN A 37 3.52 -20.08 7.69
CA ASN A 37 4.72 -20.81 7.27
C ASN A 37 4.42 -22.19 6.64
N ASP A 38 3.16 -22.60 6.61
CA ASP A 38 2.79 -23.87 6.00
C ASP A 38 2.94 -23.78 4.47
N THR A 39 3.32 -24.89 3.85
CA THR A 39 3.39 -24.96 2.38
C THR A 39 1.97 -25.01 1.82
N ILE A 40 1.57 -23.98 1.12
CA ILE A 40 0.22 -23.84 0.52
C ILE A 40 0.17 -24.23 -0.94
N ALA A 41 1.30 -24.20 -1.64
CA ALA A 41 1.42 -24.64 -3.02
C ALA A 41 2.82 -25.20 -3.31
N VAL A 42 2.91 -26.04 -4.30
CA VAL A 42 4.18 -26.52 -4.87
C VAL A 42 4.21 -26.10 -6.34
N LEU A 43 5.25 -25.39 -6.70
CA LEU A 43 5.52 -24.93 -8.06
C LEU A 43 6.69 -25.71 -8.64
N THR A 44 6.59 -26.13 -9.89
CA THR A 44 7.68 -26.80 -10.62
C THR A 44 8.25 -25.86 -11.66
N ASP A 45 9.57 -25.68 -11.70
CA ASP A 45 10.27 -24.88 -12.69
C ASP A 45 10.40 -25.61 -14.06
N ALA A 46 11.00 -24.94 -15.03
CA ALA A 46 11.22 -25.49 -16.35
C ALA A 46 12.23 -26.67 -16.36
N GLU A 47 13.05 -26.79 -15.32
CA GLU A 47 14.06 -27.84 -15.13
C GLU A 47 13.51 -29.07 -14.39
N GLY A 48 12.26 -28.98 -13.89
CA GLY A 48 11.57 -30.06 -13.17
C GLY A 48 11.79 -30.06 -11.68
N ASN A 49 12.38 -29.00 -11.10
CA ASN A 49 12.58 -28.90 -9.65
C ASN A 49 11.32 -28.35 -8.97
N ASP A 50 11.00 -28.90 -7.80
CA ASP A 50 9.85 -28.48 -7.01
C ASP A 50 10.23 -27.40 -6.00
N HIS A 51 9.41 -26.36 -5.92
CA HIS A 51 9.57 -25.22 -5.01
C HIS A 51 8.33 -25.07 -4.13
N ASN A 52 8.54 -25.10 -2.83
CA ASN A 52 7.48 -24.92 -1.85
C ASN A 52 7.16 -23.42 -1.70
N VAL A 53 5.87 -23.09 -1.74
CA VAL A 53 5.36 -21.72 -1.54
C VAL A 53 4.58 -21.65 -0.25
N THR A 54 4.89 -20.64 0.57
CA THR A 54 4.21 -20.29 1.81
C THR A 54 3.48 -18.96 1.66
N MET A 55 2.70 -18.55 2.65
CA MET A 55 2.06 -17.22 2.66
C MET A 55 3.05 -16.09 2.97
N VAL A 56 4.25 -16.42 3.48
CA VAL A 56 5.30 -15.44 3.77
C VAL A 56 6.12 -15.20 2.51
N GLN A 57 6.28 -13.92 2.14
CA GLN A 57 7.21 -13.55 1.09
C GLN A 57 8.13 -12.41 1.50
N LYS A 58 9.33 -12.42 0.95
CA LYS A 58 10.31 -11.34 1.11
C LYS A 58 10.14 -10.35 -0.03
N TRP A 59 9.79 -9.12 0.31
CA TRP A 59 9.60 -8.06 -0.66
C TRP A 59 10.85 -7.17 -0.75
N PRO A 60 11.37 -6.88 -1.95
CA PRO A 60 12.55 -6.02 -2.09
C PRO A 60 12.19 -4.56 -1.82
N VAL A 61 12.78 -3.96 -0.79
CA VAL A 61 12.48 -2.58 -0.39
C VAL A 61 13.10 -1.55 -1.34
N LYS A 62 14.31 -1.79 -1.83
CA LYS A 62 15.04 -0.83 -2.71
C LYS A 62 15.06 -1.21 -4.19
N LYS A 63 14.54 -2.37 -4.55
CA LYS A 63 14.46 -2.80 -5.96
C LYS A 63 13.05 -2.52 -6.47
N PRO A 64 12.90 -1.77 -7.57
CA PRO A 64 11.58 -1.57 -8.16
C PRO A 64 11.03 -2.88 -8.72
N VAL A 65 9.72 -3.06 -8.65
CA VAL A 65 9.05 -4.17 -9.31
C VAL A 65 9.00 -3.88 -10.80
N LEU A 66 9.67 -4.70 -11.59
CA LEU A 66 9.77 -4.57 -13.06
C LEU A 66 8.92 -5.62 -13.80
N ALA A 67 8.11 -6.39 -13.10
CA ALA A 67 7.31 -7.47 -13.66
C ALA A 67 6.06 -7.00 -14.44
N TYR A 68 6.13 -5.84 -15.10
CA TYR A 68 5.05 -5.34 -15.94
C TYR A 68 5.52 -5.16 -17.39
N LYS A 69 4.65 -5.51 -18.34
CA LYS A 69 4.94 -5.38 -19.77
C LYS A 69 5.00 -3.94 -20.24
N SER A 70 4.11 -3.10 -19.72
CA SER A 70 4.04 -1.67 -20.05
C SER A 70 3.33 -0.92 -18.92
N LYS A 71 3.63 0.37 -18.78
CA LYS A 71 2.87 1.28 -17.92
C LYS A 71 1.87 2.04 -18.77
N PRO A 72 0.56 1.82 -18.63
CA PRO A 72 -0.44 2.62 -19.34
C PRO A 72 -0.36 4.07 -18.86
N ARG A 73 -0.75 5.01 -19.72
CA ARG A 73 -0.89 6.41 -19.30
C ARG A 73 -2.09 6.51 -18.35
N PRO A 74 -1.97 7.25 -17.24
CA PRO A 74 -3.10 7.55 -16.38
C PRO A 74 -4.18 8.30 -17.17
N PHE A 75 -5.43 7.88 -17.04
CA PHE A 75 -6.56 8.52 -17.74
C PHE A 75 -7.78 8.73 -16.84
N LYS A 76 -7.85 8.04 -15.71
CA LYS A 76 -8.93 8.18 -14.73
C LYS A 76 -8.51 9.18 -13.65
N LEU A 77 -9.39 10.11 -13.33
CA LEU A 77 -9.16 11.09 -12.28
C LEU A 77 -9.32 10.42 -10.91
N LEU A 78 -8.45 10.80 -9.97
CA LEU A 78 -8.62 10.52 -8.57
C LEU A 78 -9.55 11.59 -7.96
N GLU A 79 -10.72 11.20 -7.54
CA GLU A 79 -11.62 12.09 -6.82
C GLU A 79 -11.09 12.29 -5.40
N THR A 80 -10.55 13.47 -5.11
CA THR A 80 -9.97 13.80 -3.80
C THR A 80 -11.01 14.38 -2.83
N GLY A 81 -12.19 14.78 -3.34
CA GLY A 81 -13.22 15.48 -2.60
C GLY A 81 -12.89 16.95 -2.30
N VAL A 82 -11.74 17.43 -2.74
CA VAL A 82 -11.31 18.84 -2.61
C VAL A 82 -11.50 19.55 -3.95
N ARG A 83 -12.53 20.40 -4.04
CA ARG A 83 -12.92 21.05 -5.32
C ARG A 83 -11.77 21.73 -6.05
N THR A 84 -10.90 22.44 -5.33
CA THR A 84 -9.78 23.16 -5.93
C THR A 84 -8.75 22.22 -6.56
N ILE A 85 -8.58 21.02 -6.02
CA ILE A 85 -7.72 19.99 -6.59
C ILE A 85 -8.43 19.38 -7.80
N ASP A 86 -9.64 18.86 -7.60
CA ASP A 86 -10.37 18.11 -8.62
C ASP A 86 -10.68 18.92 -9.88
N THR A 87 -10.83 20.26 -9.74
CA THR A 87 -11.16 21.14 -10.88
C THR A 87 -9.96 21.88 -11.46
N ALA A 88 -9.01 22.35 -10.64
CA ALA A 88 -7.93 23.22 -11.09
C ALA A 88 -6.57 22.50 -11.21
N ASN A 89 -6.34 21.47 -10.40
CA ASN A 89 -5.10 20.69 -10.40
C ASN A 89 -5.40 19.19 -10.25
N PRO A 90 -6.14 18.59 -11.19
CA PRO A 90 -6.61 17.23 -11.05
C PRO A 90 -5.46 16.22 -10.99
N ILE A 91 -5.58 15.26 -10.10
CA ILE A 91 -4.64 14.14 -9.96
C ILE A 91 -5.29 12.91 -10.62
N CYS A 92 -4.52 12.17 -11.39
CA CYS A 92 -4.98 10.92 -11.99
C CYS A 92 -4.64 9.73 -11.10
N GLU A 93 -5.46 8.68 -11.13
CA GLU A 93 -5.10 7.39 -10.54
C GLU A 93 -3.80 6.88 -11.18
N GLY A 94 -2.83 6.48 -10.35
CA GLY A 94 -1.49 6.11 -10.79
C GLY A 94 -0.59 7.31 -11.12
N GLY A 95 -1.05 8.54 -10.88
CA GLY A 95 -0.26 9.76 -10.97
C GLY A 95 0.44 10.11 -9.66
N THR A 96 1.19 11.21 -9.68
CA THR A 96 1.89 11.76 -8.52
C THR A 96 1.50 13.21 -8.34
N GLY A 97 1.10 13.60 -7.14
CA GLY A 97 0.84 14.98 -6.75
C GLY A 97 1.92 15.49 -5.80
N PHE A 98 2.15 16.79 -5.78
CA PHE A 98 3.06 17.45 -4.86
C PHE A 98 2.34 18.62 -4.16
N ILE A 99 2.42 18.66 -2.83
CA ILE A 99 1.80 19.69 -1.99
C ILE A 99 2.93 20.51 -1.34
N PRO A 100 3.44 21.55 -2.01
CA PRO A 100 4.49 22.39 -1.45
C PRO A 100 3.91 23.40 -0.45
N GLY A 101 4.73 23.78 0.52
CA GLY A 101 4.40 24.87 1.43
C GLY A 101 5.27 24.89 2.66
N PRO A 102 5.51 26.06 3.26
CA PRO A 102 6.20 26.18 4.54
C PRO A 102 5.37 25.60 5.70
N PHE A 103 5.94 25.62 6.87
CA PHE A 103 5.26 25.17 8.09
C PHE A 103 3.98 25.99 8.34
N GLY A 104 2.92 25.32 8.81
CA GLY A 104 1.66 25.97 9.18
C GLY A 104 0.74 26.32 8.00
N THR A 105 1.06 25.91 6.78
CA THR A 105 0.23 26.19 5.59
C THR A 105 -0.92 25.19 5.38
N GLY A 106 -1.10 24.24 6.29
CA GLY A 106 -2.19 23.27 6.23
C GLY A 106 -1.93 22.06 5.34
N LYS A 107 -0.66 21.74 5.03
CA LYS A 107 -0.31 20.55 4.23
C LYS A 107 -0.88 19.27 4.81
N THR A 108 -0.63 19.01 6.09
CA THR A 108 -1.11 17.83 6.82
C THR A 108 -2.63 17.77 6.85
N VAL A 109 -3.29 18.90 7.09
CA VAL A 109 -4.75 18.99 7.05
C VAL A 109 -5.30 18.63 5.69
N LEU A 110 -4.65 19.08 4.60
CA LEU A 110 -5.03 18.75 3.24
C LEU A 110 -4.80 17.26 2.94
N GLN A 111 -3.68 16.68 3.40
CA GLN A 111 -3.41 15.25 3.29
C GLN A 111 -4.48 14.42 4.01
N HIS A 112 -4.86 14.79 5.22
CA HIS A 112 -5.94 14.12 5.97
C HIS A 112 -7.29 14.23 5.24
N ALA A 113 -7.60 15.40 4.69
CA ALA A 113 -8.84 15.58 3.91
C ALA A 113 -8.87 14.69 2.67
N ILE A 114 -7.77 14.60 1.94
CA ILE A 114 -7.63 13.70 0.78
C ILE A 114 -7.76 12.24 1.21
N SER A 115 -7.08 11.83 2.29
CA SER A 115 -7.16 10.45 2.82
C SER A 115 -8.58 10.02 3.14
N LYS A 116 -9.34 10.94 3.72
CA LYS A 116 -10.74 10.68 4.11
C LYS A 116 -11.65 10.55 2.90
N GLN A 117 -11.46 11.40 1.90
CA GLN A 117 -12.40 11.56 0.77
C GLN A 117 -12.01 10.73 -0.45
N ALA A 118 -10.72 10.43 -0.64
CA ALA A 118 -10.25 9.74 -1.82
C ALA A 118 -10.80 8.33 -1.96
N GLU A 119 -11.20 8.01 -3.18
CA GLU A 119 -11.70 6.68 -3.55
C GLU A 119 -10.53 5.70 -3.70
N ALA A 120 -9.97 5.25 -2.57
CA ALA A 120 -8.89 4.28 -2.49
C ALA A 120 -9.27 3.10 -1.59
N ASP A 121 -8.79 1.90 -1.91
CA ASP A 121 -9.03 0.70 -1.12
C ASP A 121 -8.12 0.66 0.11
N ILE A 122 -6.89 1.13 -0.04
CA ILE A 122 -5.88 1.24 1.02
C ILE A 122 -5.27 2.64 1.00
N VAL A 123 -5.12 3.22 2.18
CA VAL A 123 -4.43 4.50 2.39
C VAL A 123 -3.16 4.23 3.19
N ILE A 124 -2.02 4.74 2.73
CA ILE A 124 -0.74 4.64 3.44
C ILE A 124 -0.27 6.05 3.75
N ILE A 125 -0.09 6.33 5.03
CA ILE A 125 0.45 7.60 5.53
C ILE A 125 1.86 7.34 6.03
N ALA A 126 2.85 7.91 5.34
CA ALA A 126 4.25 7.77 5.69
C ALA A 126 4.78 9.11 6.24
N ALA A 127 4.81 9.23 7.55
CA ALA A 127 5.44 10.35 8.24
C ALA A 127 6.97 10.18 8.19
N CYS A 128 7.62 10.83 7.22
CA CYS A 128 9.06 10.70 6.96
C CYS A 128 9.84 11.88 7.53
N GLY A 129 9.82 12.07 8.84
CA GLY A 129 10.47 13.16 9.55
C GLY A 129 9.53 14.29 9.98
N GLU A 130 8.26 13.99 10.10
CA GLU A 130 7.26 14.90 10.66
C GLU A 130 7.47 15.14 12.17
N ARG A 131 6.83 16.16 12.69
CA ARG A 131 6.88 16.45 14.12
C ARG A 131 6.10 15.40 14.90
N ALA A 132 6.60 15.05 16.09
CA ALA A 132 5.94 14.09 16.96
C ALA A 132 4.48 14.47 17.26
N ASN A 133 4.19 15.77 17.42
CA ASN A 133 2.83 16.25 17.68
C ASN A 133 1.87 15.97 16.53
N GLU A 134 2.28 16.18 15.27
CA GLU A 134 1.47 15.92 14.09
C GLU A 134 1.21 14.41 13.91
N VAL A 135 2.22 13.60 14.23
CA VAL A 135 2.07 12.14 14.22
C VAL A 135 1.10 11.67 15.29
N VAL A 136 1.19 12.21 16.51
CA VAL A 136 0.25 11.88 17.60
C VAL A 136 -1.18 12.32 17.25
N GLU A 137 -1.35 13.49 16.65
CA GLU A 137 -2.64 13.98 16.17
C GLU A 137 -3.26 13.00 15.18
N THR A 138 -2.47 12.54 14.18
CA THR A 138 -2.90 11.52 13.21
C THR A 138 -3.36 10.24 13.93
N PHE A 139 -2.59 9.72 14.87
CA PHE A 139 -2.95 8.51 15.62
C PHE A 139 -4.19 8.68 16.51
N THR A 140 -4.49 9.90 16.92
CA THR A 140 -5.66 10.20 17.76
C THR A 140 -6.91 10.42 16.93
N GLU A 141 -6.79 11.14 15.81
CA GLU A 141 -7.94 11.53 14.99
C GLU A 141 -8.40 10.42 14.04
N PHE A 142 -7.47 9.73 13.37
CA PHE A 142 -7.83 8.73 12.36
C PHE A 142 -8.73 7.59 12.86
N PRO A 143 -8.55 7.04 14.06
CA PRO A 143 -9.46 6.01 14.59
C PRO A 143 -10.90 6.48 14.79
N GLU A 144 -11.10 7.79 14.99
CA GLU A 144 -12.43 8.39 15.19
C GLU A 144 -13.14 8.72 13.87
N LEU A 145 -12.35 8.88 12.78
CA LEU A 145 -12.91 9.23 11.47
C LEU A 145 -13.64 8.05 10.83
N GLU A 146 -14.74 8.37 10.18
CA GLU A 146 -15.52 7.42 9.39
C GLU A 146 -15.28 7.67 7.89
N ASP A 147 -15.16 6.58 7.17
CA ASP A 147 -15.06 6.58 5.72
C ASP A 147 -16.43 6.94 5.12
N PRO A 148 -16.55 8.06 4.40
CA PRO A 148 -17.83 8.50 3.85
C PRO A 148 -18.40 7.54 2.78
N HIS A 149 -17.57 6.68 2.18
CA HIS A 149 -18.00 5.74 1.15
C HIS A 149 -18.54 4.44 1.73
N THR A 150 -17.99 3.98 2.85
CA THR A 150 -18.31 2.67 3.43
C THR A 150 -19.02 2.75 4.79
N GLY A 151 -18.97 3.90 5.46
CA GLY A 151 -19.47 4.09 6.83
C GLY A 151 -18.64 3.36 7.90
N ARG A 152 -17.52 2.76 7.54
CA ARG A 152 -16.60 2.08 8.46
C ARG A 152 -15.55 3.05 8.99
N LYS A 153 -14.79 2.62 10.00
CA LYS A 153 -13.68 3.43 10.50
C LYS A 153 -12.58 3.54 9.45
N LEU A 154 -12.09 4.77 9.23
CA LEU A 154 -11.03 5.06 8.25
C LEU A 154 -9.75 4.27 8.56
N MET A 155 -9.48 4.02 9.84
CA MET A 155 -8.32 3.25 10.28
C MET A 155 -8.30 1.80 9.79
N GLU A 156 -9.46 1.20 9.47
CA GLU A 156 -9.53 -0.17 8.95
C GLU A 156 -8.85 -0.34 7.58
N ARG A 157 -8.79 0.75 6.79
CA ARG A 157 -8.10 0.78 5.49
C ARG A 157 -6.80 1.59 5.47
N THR A 158 -6.31 2.02 6.65
CA THR A 158 -5.16 2.91 6.74
C THR A 158 -3.95 2.22 7.38
N ILE A 159 -2.79 2.41 6.75
CA ILE A 159 -1.49 1.97 7.27
C ILE A 159 -0.68 3.23 7.58
N ILE A 160 -0.19 3.34 8.82
CA ILE A 160 0.61 4.49 9.25
C ILE A 160 2.05 4.03 9.51
N ILE A 161 3.00 4.66 8.82
CA ILE A 161 4.43 4.46 9.03
C ILE A 161 4.97 5.76 9.63
N ALA A 162 5.36 5.72 10.90
CA ALA A 162 5.73 6.91 11.64
C ALA A 162 7.24 6.94 11.94
N ASN A 163 7.94 7.88 11.30
CA ASN A 163 9.29 8.30 11.66
C ASN A 163 9.31 9.80 11.91
N THR A 164 9.54 10.17 13.16
CA THR A 164 9.52 11.57 13.60
C THR A 164 10.85 12.28 13.32
N SER A 165 10.84 13.61 13.39
CA SER A 165 12.00 14.47 13.09
C SER A 165 13.22 14.25 13.99
N ASN A 166 13.03 13.67 15.18
CA ASN A 166 14.11 13.32 16.11
C ASN A 166 14.76 11.96 15.83
N MET A 167 14.23 11.18 14.89
CA MET A 167 14.83 9.90 14.48
C MET A 167 16.02 10.12 13.52
N PRO A 168 16.95 9.15 13.43
CA PRO A 168 18.10 9.24 12.52
C PRO A 168 17.68 9.46 11.05
N VAL A 169 18.45 10.22 10.30
CA VAL A 169 18.17 10.55 8.89
C VAL A 169 18.01 9.28 8.05
N ALA A 170 18.87 8.28 8.26
CA ALA A 170 18.79 7.01 7.54
C ALA A 170 17.47 6.26 7.78
N SER A 171 16.91 6.33 8.99
CA SER A 171 15.61 5.74 9.32
C SER A 171 14.48 6.47 8.59
N ARG A 172 14.53 7.81 8.57
CA ARG A 172 13.54 8.64 7.86
C ARG A 172 13.56 8.40 6.36
N GLU A 173 14.76 8.30 5.77
CA GLU A 173 14.93 7.95 4.36
C GLU A 173 14.43 6.54 4.06
N ALA A 174 14.74 5.56 4.90
CA ALA A 174 14.29 4.19 4.73
C ALA A 174 12.76 4.05 4.77
N SER A 175 12.05 4.92 5.49
CA SER A 175 10.58 4.92 5.57
C SER A 175 9.93 5.16 4.21
N VAL A 176 10.52 6.02 3.37
CA VAL A 176 10.01 6.31 2.02
C VAL A 176 10.01 5.03 1.17
N TYR A 177 11.12 4.30 1.19
CA TYR A 177 11.22 3.03 0.44
C TYR A 177 10.30 1.96 1.01
N THR A 178 10.21 1.87 2.34
CA THR A 178 9.35 0.89 3.01
C THR A 178 7.87 1.15 2.70
N SER A 179 7.42 2.39 2.77
CA SER A 179 6.05 2.76 2.45
C SER A 179 5.71 2.47 0.99
N MET A 180 6.65 2.75 0.08
CA MET A 180 6.47 2.44 -1.34
C MET A 180 6.42 0.92 -1.59
N ALA A 181 7.26 0.14 -0.92
CA ALA A 181 7.24 -1.32 -1.02
C ALA A 181 5.90 -1.91 -0.55
N ILE A 182 5.34 -1.40 0.56
CA ILE A 182 4.02 -1.79 1.05
C ILE A 182 2.93 -1.37 0.04
N ALA A 183 3.01 -0.17 -0.52
CA ALA A 183 2.08 0.30 -1.53
C ALA A 183 2.10 -0.60 -2.79
N GLU A 184 3.28 -0.96 -3.26
CA GLU A 184 3.44 -1.87 -4.41
C GLU A 184 2.90 -3.28 -4.11
N TYR A 185 3.07 -3.76 -2.88
CA TYR A 185 2.52 -5.05 -2.46
C TYR A 185 0.99 -5.08 -2.60
N TYR A 186 0.29 -4.12 -2.02
CA TYR A 186 -1.17 -4.04 -2.11
C TYR A 186 -1.66 -3.74 -3.53
N ARG A 187 -0.97 -2.87 -4.26
CA ARG A 187 -1.26 -2.62 -5.67
C ARG A 187 -1.15 -3.88 -6.52
N SER A 188 -0.17 -4.75 -6.25
CA SER A 188 0.03 -6.01 -6.97
C SER A 188 -1.10 -7.03 -6.72
N MET A 189 -1.86 -6.86 -5.64
CA MET A 189 -3.11 -7.59 -5.40
C MET A 189 -4.29 -7.07 -6.23
N GLY A 190 -4.14 -5.93 -6.91
CA GLY A 190 -5.18 -5.26 -7.68
C GLY A 190 -5.96 -4.23 -6.90
N LEU A 191 -5.48 -3.82 -5.72
CA LEU A 191 -6.10 -2.78 -4.89
C LEU A 191 -5.64 -1.39 -5.32
N ARG A 192 -6.53 -0.40 -5.18
CA ARG A 192 -6.19 1.02 -5.37
C ARG A 192 -5.55 1.54 -4.10
N VAL A 193 -4.30 1.97 -4.20
CA VAL A 193 -3.51 2.42 -3.06
C VAL A 193 -3.20 3.91 -3.18
N LEU A 194 -3.57 4.67 -2.17
CA LEU A 194 -3.17 6.06 -2.00
C LEU A 194 -1.99 6.12 -1.02
N LEU A 195 -0.82 6.51 -1.51
CA LEU A 195 0.37 6.72 -0.68
C LEU A 195 0.59 8.22 -0.49
N MET A 196 0.70 8.65 0.75
CA MET A 196 1.06 10.01 1.16
C MET A 196 2.34 9.97 2.00
N ALA A 197 3.34 10.77 1.61
CA ALA A 197 4.65 10.86 2.26
C ALA A 197 5.16 12.30 2.31
#